data_c4dae068d1aa90dcb1a3f0c933d0cca8
#
_entry.id   c4dae068d1aa90dcb1a3f0c933d0cca8
#
_cell.length_a   1.000
_cell.length_b   1.000
_cell.length_c   1.000
_cell.angle_alpha   90.00
_cell.angle_beta   90.00
_cell.angle_gamma   90.00
#
_symmetry.space_group_name_H-M   'P 1'
#
loop_
_entity.id
_entity.type
_entity.pdbx_description
1 polymer ?
#
loop_
_entity_poly.entity_id
_entity_poly.type
_entity_poly.pdbx_seq_one_letter_code
_entity_poly.pdbx_strand_id
1 'polypeptide(L)'
;DKCPKEPETKITYLFKIGRAWEDALGSPVHAMSAYKRVLDVSPNHVGAIHAVQRAAERAGRYKELVWALELEAEKATDKRQAVMLHHRAGEVYEDCLADVESAIARYKHVVELDCGYQPALSSLGRLFYAAGRWEDLLDTYKRELEVAAKGVASAALLYKMGELSEERIGNDDDAIGYYRRAIDADPFHQPALHALGRKLAERGQW
;
A
#
# COMPACT_ATOMS: atom_id res chain seq x y z
N ASP A 1 -32.39 -25.00 27.47
CA ASP A 1 -31.85 -24.08 26.41
C ASP A 1 -32.12 -22.63 26.78
N LYS A 2 -31.35 -22.11 27.75
CA LYS A 2 -31.36 -20.67 28.06
C LYS A 2 -30.17 -20.06 27.33
N CYS A 3 -30.37 -19.67 26.07
CA CYS A 3 -29.47 -18.74 25.39
C CYS A 3 -29.39 -17.44 26.26
N PRO A 4 -28.20 -16.96 26.59
CA PRO A 4 -28.07 -15.71 27.33
C PRO A 4 -28.80 -14.61 26.56
N LYS A 5 -29.80 -13.99 27.22
CA LYS A 5 -30.70 -13.02 26.59
C LYS A 5 -30.04 -11.64 26.39
N GLU A 6 -28.85 -11.43 26.94
CA GLU A 6 -28.11 -10.16 26.80
C GLU A 6 -26.94 -10.29 25.81
N PRO A 7 -26.83 -9.38 24.84
CA PRO A 7 -25.74 -9.38 23.84
C PRO A 7 -24.34 -9.46 24.46
N GLU A 8 -24.11 -8.76 25.56
CA GLU A 8 -22.81 -8.73 26.27
C GLU A 8 -22.40 -10.10 26.82
N THR A 9 -23.36 -10.84 27.39
CA THR A 9 -23.11 -12.18 27.89
C THR A 9 -22.73 -13.12 26.74
N LYS A 10 -23.43 -13.02 25.62
CA LYS A 10 -23.14 -13.81 24.41
C LYS A 10 -21.74 -13.50 23.87
N ILE A 11 -21.36 -12.22 23.77
CA ILE A 11 -20.03 -11.78 23.38
C ILE A 11 -18.96 -12.39 24.28
N THR A 12 -19.15 -12.28 25.60
CA THR A 12 -18.21 -12.83 26.58
C THR A 12 -18.02 -14.33 26.43
N TYR A 13 -19.10 -15.11 26.23
CA TYR A 13 -19.00 -16.56 26.01
C TYR A 13 -18.29 -16.89 24.69
N LEU A 14 -18.63 -16.23 23.60
CA LEU A 14 -18.00 -16.44 22.29
C LEU A 14 -16.50 -16.11 22.34
N PHE A 15 -16.13 -15.06 23.06
CA PHE A 15 -14.74 -14.70 23.25
C PHE A 15 -13.96 -15.75 24.05
N LYS A 16 -14.56 -16.27 25.13
CA LYS A 16 -13.98 -17.38 25.92
C LYS A 16 -13.81 -18.65 25.08
N ILE A 17 -14.80 -18.97 24.23
CA ILE A 17 -14.72 -20.10 23.30
C ILE A 17 -13.56 -19.89 22.33
N GLY A 18 -13.44 -18.70 21.73
CA GLY A 18 -12.34 -18.37 20.83
C GLY A 18 -10.96 -18.55 21.48
N ARG A 19 -10.80 -18.02 22.70
CA ARG A 19 -9.56 -18.20 23.47
C ARG A 19 -9.27 -19.65 23.81
N ALA A 20 -10.28 -20.43 24.21
CA ALA A 20 -10.09 -21.85 24.48
C ALA A 20 -9.62 -22.62 23.23
N TRP A 21 -10.15 -22.29 22.05
CA TRP A 21 -9.68 -22.86 20.79
C TRP A 21 -8.27 -22.43 20.44
N GLU A 22 -7.90 -21.17 20.72
CA GLU A 22 -6.58 -20.63 20.43
C GLU A 22 -5.52 -21.15 21.40
N ASP A 23 -5.78 -21.08 22.71
CA ASP A 23 -4.79 -21.32 23.75
C ASP A 23 -4.70 -22.79 24.16
N ALA A 24 -5.83 -23.49 24.33
CA ALA A 24 -5.88 -24.85 24.86
C ALA A 24 -5.89 -25.92 23.76
N LEU A 25 -6.54 -25.66 22.64
CA LEU A 25 -6.73 -26.63 21.58
C LEU A 25 -5.87 -26.35 20.33
N GLY A 26 -5.13 -25.23 20.33
CA GLY A 26 -4.21 -24.89 19.24
C GLY A 26 -4.85 -24.80 17.85
N SER A 27 -6.15 -24.49 17.80
CA SER A 27 -6.90 -24.42 16.55
C SER A 27 -7.30 -22.97 16.18
N PRO A 28 -6.45 -22.22 15.46
CA PRO A 28 -6.75 -20.85 15.11
C PRO A 28 -7.96 -20.73 14.16
N VAL A 29 -8.25 -21.74 13.35
CA VAL A 29 -9.43 -21.74 12.47
C VAL A 29 -10.74 -21.72 13.26
N HIS A 30 -10.86 -22.55 14.29
CA HIS A 30 -12.05 -22.57 15.15
C HIS A 30 -12.12 -21.33 16.02
N ALA A 31 -10.98 -20.84 16.53
CA ALA A 31 -10.90 -19.58 17.25
C ALA A 31 -11.42 -18.40 16.41
N MET A 32 -10.93 -18.29 15.16
CA MET A 32 -11.36 -17.26 14.21
C MET A 32 -12.88 -17.31 13.97
N SER A 33 -13.45 -18.52 13.83
CA SER A 33 -14.89 -18.70 13.64
C SER A 33 -15.68 -18.20 14.85
N ALA A 34 -15.19 -18.46 16.07
CA ALA A 34 -15.82 -17.95 17.29
C ALA A 34 -15.75 -16.42 17.39
N TYR A 35 -14.60 -15.83 17.04
CA TYR A 35 -14.42 -14.38 17.03
C TYR A 35 -15.25 -13.68 15.94
N LYS A 36 -15.41 -14.28 14.76
CA LYS A 36 -16.31 -13.75 13.72
C LYS A 36 -17.77 -13.69 14.24
N ARG A 37 -18.21 -14.71 14.99
CA ARG A 37 -19.54 -14.70 15.62
C ARG A 37 -19.69 -13.60 16.68
N VAL A 38 -18.62 -13.13 17.31
CA VAL A 38 -18.66 -11.91 18.13
C VAL A 38 -18.98 -10.69 17.27
N LEU A 39 -18.36 -10.59 16.08
CA LEU A 39 -18.61 -9.49 15.16
C LEU A 39 -20.01 -9.50 14.57
N ASP A 40 -20.64 -10.67 14.43
CA ASP A 40 -22.06 -10.77 14.05
C ASP A 40 -23.00 -10.13 15.11
N VAL A 41 -22.59 -10.16 16.37
CA VAL A 41 -23.36 -9.56 17.50
C VAL A 41 -22.96 -8.11 17.71
N SER A 42 -21.70 -7.79 17.59
CA SER A 42 -21.12 -6.46 17.78
C SER A 42 -20.08 -6.16 16.71
N PRO A 43 -20.49 -5.59 15.56
CA PRO A 43 -19.60 -5.34 14.42
C PRO A 43 -18.43 -4.40 14.72
N ASN A 44 -18.53 -3.60 15.76
CA ASN A 44 -17.51 -2.64 16.18
C ASN A 44 -16.65 -3.14 17.34
N HIS A 45 -16.66 -4.43 17.64
CA HIS A 45 -15.90 -4.98 18.76
C HIS A 45 -14.42 -5.12 18.40
N VAL A 46 -13.63 -4.07 18.67
CA VAL A 46 -12.20 -3.97 18.30
C VAL A 46 -11.39 -5.20 18.74
N GLY A 47 -11.59 -5.67 19.98
CA GLY A 47 -10.89 -6.87 20.46
C GLY A 47 -11.20 -8.13 19.65
N ALA A 48 -12.40 -8.24 19.05
CA ALA A 48 -12.72 -9.36 18.18
C ALA A 48 -12.08 -9.22 16.79
N ILE A 49 -12.02 -8.01 16.26
CA ILE A 49 -11.32 -7.73 14.99
C ILE A 49 -9.84 -8.14 15.12
N HIS A 50 -9.16 -7.67 16.15
CA HIS A 50 -7.76 -8.04 16.40
C HIS A 50 -7.57 -9.55 16.64
N ALA A 51 -8.53 -10.19 17.33
CA ALA A 51 -8.48 -11.64 17.55
C ALA A 51 -8.65 -12.42 16.24
N VAL A 52 -9.52 -11.95 15.33
CA VAL A 52 -9.65 -12.53 13.98
C VAL A 52 -8.37 -12.36 13.19
N GLN A 53 -7.75 -11.17 13.18
CA GLN A 53 -6.48 -10.91 12.48
C GLN A 53 -5.40 -11.89 12.94
N ARG A 54 -5.17 -11.97 14.25
CA ARG A 54 -4.17 -12.87 14.84
C ARG A 54 -4.45 -14.34 14.52
N ALA A 55 -5.70 -14.77 14.63
CA ALA A 55 -6.08 -16.14 14.34
C ALA A 55 -5.97 -16.47 12.83
N ALA A 56 -6.34 -15.53 11.96
CA ALA A 56 -6.22 -15.65 10.52
C ALA A 56 -4.76 -15.76 10.08
N GLU A 57 -3.89 -14.91 10.62
CA GLU A 57 -2.44 -14.93 10.36
C GLU A 57 -1.81 -16.27 10.76
N ARG A 58 -2.10 -16.76 11.98
CA ARG A 58 -1.64 -18.06 12.47
C ARG A 58 -2.17 -19.25 11.65
N ALA A 59 -3.36 -19.11 11.08
CA ALA A 59 -3.99 -20.14 10.26
C ALA A 59 -3.58 -20.09 8.78
N GLY A 60 -2.79 -19.09 8.34
CA GLY A 60 -2.52 -18.82 6.93
C GLY A 60 -3.78 -18.46 6.13
N ARG A 61 -4.80 -17.93 6.79
CA ARG A 61 -6.08 -17.52 6.19
C ARG A 61 -6.02 -16.06 5.77
N TYR A 62 -5.22 -15.78 4.76
CA TYR A 62 -4.87 -14.41 4.38
C TYR A 62 -6.04 -13.59 3.84
N LYS A 63 -7.04 -14.22 3.20
CA LYS A 63 -8.28 -13.53 2.78
C LYS A 63 -9.08 -13.00 3.97
N GLU A 64 -9.15 -13.79 5.03
CA GLU A 64 -9.79 -13.39 6.28
C GLU A 64 -8.97 -12.36 7.03
N LEU A 65 -7.65 -12.40 6.92
CA LEU A 65 -6.77 -11.37 7.49
C LEU A 65 -7.02 -10.02 6.82
N VAL A 66 -7.03 -9.98 5.49
CA VAL A 66 -7.33 -8.76 4.72
C VAL A 66 -8.71 -8.22 5.10
N TRP A 67 -9.74 -9.06 5.10
CA TRP A 67 -11.09 -8.65 5.50
C TRP A 67 -11.11 -8.00 6.89
N ALA A 68 -10.40 -8.56 7.86
CA ALA A 68 -10.36 -8.01 9.21
C ALA A 68 -9.54 -6.71 9.32
N LEU A 69 -8.46 -6.56 8.51
CA LEU A 69 -7.69 -5.32 8.41
C LEU A 69 -8.54 -4.19 7.80
N GLU A 70 -9.27 -4.48 6.73
CA GLU A 70 -10.17 -3.53 6.07
C GLU A 70 -11.31 -3.11 7.00
N LEU A 71 -11.90 -4.06 7.72
CA LEU A 71 -12.94 -3.77 8.70
C LEU A 71 -12.43 -2.85 9.83
N GLU A 72 -11.19 -3.04 10.28
CA GLU A 72 -10.56 -2.15 11.25
C GLU A 72 -10.29 -0.76 10.66
N ALA A 73 -9.79 -0.70 9.42
CA ALA A 73 -9.51 0.55 8.74
C ALA A 73 -10.77 1.41 8.55
N GLU A 74 -11.91 0.79 8.21
CA GLU A 74 -13.21 1.47 8.12
C GLU A 74 -13.69 2.07 9.46
N LYS A 75 -13.26 1.48 10.58
CA LYS A 75 -13.62 1.94 11.93
C LYS A 75 -12.59 2.88 12.54
N ALA A 76 -11.43 3.01 11.91
CA ALA A 76 -10.37 3.87 12.41
C ALA A 76 -10.81 5.34 12.39
N THR A 77 -10.70 6.00 13.52
CA THR A 77 -10.96 7.44 13.65
C THR A 77 -9.73 8.28 13.30
N ASP A 78 -8.56 7.68 13.41
CA ASP A 78 -7.29 8.28 13.03
C ASP A 78 -6.92 7.88 11.60
N LYS A 79 -6.75 8.89 10.76
CA LYS A 79 -6.35 8.73 9.36
C LYS A 79 -5.02 7.96 9.21
N ARG A 80 -4.06 8.19 10.11
CA ARG A 80 -2.77 7.49 10.07
C ARG A 80 -2.95 6.00 10.32
N GLN A 81 -3.82 5.64 11.26
CA GLN A 81 -4.15 4.24 11.52
C GLN A 81 -4.81 3.59 10.29
N ALA A 82 -5.78 4.26 9.66
CA ALA A 82 -6.41 3.76 8.43
C ALA A 82 -5.38 3.53 7.30
N VAL A 83 -4.47 4.49 7.09
CA VAL A 83 -3.38 4.39 6.11
C VAL A 83 -2.50 3.16 6.38
N MET A 84 -2.08 2.94 7.63
CA MET A 84 -1.26 1.78 8.00
C MET A 84 -1.97 0.45 7.78
N LEU A 85 -3.26 0.37 8.11
CA LEU A 85 -4.07 -0.84 7.94
C LEU A 85 -4.30 -1.18 6.46
N HIS A 86 -4.61 -0.19 5.63
CA HIS A 86 -4.74 -0.39 4.19
C HIS A 86 -3.40 -0.76 3.54
N HIS A 87 -2.29 -0.16 3.99
CA HIS A 87 -0.96 -0.53 3.52
C HIS A 87 -0.66 -2.00 3.85
N ARG A 88 -0.89 -2.42 5.10
CA ARG A 88 -0.71 -3.82 5.52
C ARG A 88 -1.61 -4.78 4.73
N ALA A 89 -2.85 -4.39 4.43
CA ALA A 89 -3.72 -5.18 3.56
C ALA A 89 -3.11 -5.34 2.16
N GLY A 90 -2.51 -4.29 1.61
CA GLY A 90 -1.76 -4.33 0.34
C GLY A 90 -0.59 -5.31 0.37
N GLU A 91 0.22 -5.28 1.44
CA GLU A 91 1.33 -6.23 1.64
C GLU A 91 0.83 -7.69 1.70
N VAL A 92 -0.29 -7.95 2.37
CA VAL A 92 -0.87 -9.30 2.43
C VAL A 92 -1.36 -9.76 1.05
N TYR A 93 -1.97 -8.87 0.26
CA TYR A 93 -2.34 -9.20 -1.12
C TYR A 93 -1.13 -9.53 -1.97
N GLU A 94 -0.06 -8.75 -1.84
CA GLU A 94 1.17 -8.92 -2.62
C GLU A 94 1.93 -10.19 -2.21
N ASP A 95 2.29 -10.30 -0.93
CA ASP A 95 3.25 -11.28 -0.44
C ASP A 95 2.61 -12.66 -0.16
N CYS A 96 1.35 -12.67 0.27
CA CYS A 96 0.70 -13.88 0.74
C CYS A 96 -0.34 -14.43 -0.23
N LEU A 97 -1.04 -13.57 -0.95
CA LEU A 97 -2.10 -13.97 -1.90
C LEU A 97 -1.62 -13.93 -3.35
N ALA A 98 -0.46 -13.32 -3.61
CA ALA A 98 0.08 -13.10 -4.96
C ALA A 98 -0.92 -12.38 -5.90
N ASP A 99 -1.79 -11.55 -5.32
CA ASP A 99 -2.81 -10.78 -6.03
C ASP A 99 -2.34 -9.34 -6.23
N VAL A 100 -1.54 -9.15 -7.27
CA VAL A 100 -0.88 -7.88 -7.60
C VAL A 100 -1.89 -6.76 -7.85
N GLU A 101 -2.99 -7.03 -8.53
CA GLU A 101 -3.99 -5.99 -8.84
C GLU A 101 -4.71 -5.50 -7.57
N SER A 102 -5.07 -6.42 -6.68
CA SER A 102 -5.64 -6.05 -5.38
C SER A 102 -4.62 -5.27 -4.51
N ALA A 103 -3.35 -5.66 -4.52
CA ALA A 103 -2.28 -4.92 -3.84
C ALA A 103 -2.15 -3.49 -4.39
N ILE A 104 -2.09 -3.32 -5.71
CA ILE A 104 -2.07 -2.00 -6.37
C ILE A 104 -3.28 -1.16 -5.96
N ALA A 105 -4.48 -1.75 -5.96
CA ALA A 105 -5.69 -1.05 -5.56
C ALA A 105 -5.61 -0.54 -4.11
N ARG A 106 -5.08 -1.35 -3.19
CA ARG A 106 -4.88 -0.94 -1.78
C ARG A 106 -3.83 0.16 -1.65
N TYR A 107 -2.69 0.03 -2.30
CA TYR A 107 -1.65 1.06 -2.27
C TYR A 107 -2.10 2.38 -2.91
N LYS A 108 -2.85 2.33 -4.02
CA LYS A 108 -3.49 3.54 -4.60
C LYS A 108 -4.41 4.22 -3.60
N HIS A 109 -5.25 3.44 -2.91
CA HIS A 109 -6.12 3.98 -1.86
C HIS A 109 -5.33 4.62 -0.69
N VAL A 110 -4.22 4.01 -0.29
CA VAL A 110 -3.31 4.61 0.71
C VAL A 110 -2.80 5.97 0.25
N VAL A 111 -2.37 6.09 -1.03
CA VAL A 111 -1.88 7.36 -1.59
C VAL A 111 -3.00 8.41 -1.75
N GLU A 112 -4.24 7.99 -1.94
CA GLU A 112 -5.41 8.89 -1.90
C GLU A 112 -5.66 9.43 -0.48
N LEU A 113 -5.49 8.59 0.53
CA LEU A 113 -5.58 9.00 1.92
C LEU A 113 -4.39 9.88 2.32
N ASP A 114 -3.17 9.49 1.99
CA ASP A 114 -1.94 10.22 2.31
C ASP A 114 -1.01 10.22 1.09
N CYS A 115 -1.04 11.34 0.35
CA CYS A 115 -0.26 11.51 -0.89
C CYS A 115 1.26 11.43 -0.68
N GLY A 116 1.74 11.65 0.55
CA GLY A 116 3.15 11.60 0.93
C GLY A 116 3.59 10.27 1.55
N TYR A 117 2.73 9.26 1.61
CA TYR A 117 3.08 8.01 2.26
C TYR A 117 4.07 7.19 1.42
N GLN A 118 5.36 7.40 1.68
CA GLN A 118 6.48 6.82 0.92
C GLN A 118 6.44 5.30 0.77
N PRO A 119 6.05 4.49 1.78
CA PRO A 119 6.00 3.04 1.59
C PRO A 119 5.04 2.62 0.47
N ALA A 120 3.86 3.22 0.36
CA ALA A 120 2.91 2.88 -0.71
C ALA A 120 3.38 3.36 -2.08
N LEU A 121 3.97 4.57 -2.19
CA LEU A 121 4.55 5.07 -3.43
C LEU A 121 5.67 4.15 -3.93
N SER A 122 6.55 3.70 -3.03
CA SER A 122 7.63 2.76 -3.36
C SER A 122 7.10 1.40 -3.82
N SER A 123 6.07 0.87 -3.15
CA SER A 123 5.43 -0.40 -3.54
C SER A 123 4.76 -0.29 -4.91
N LEU A 124 4.01 0.80 -5.16
CA LEU A 124 3.42 1.08 -6.47
C LEU A 124 4.48 1.18 -7.56
N GLY A 125 5.55 1.94 -7.31
CA GLY A 125 6.66 2.08 -8.28
C GLY A 125 7.27 0.74 -8.65
N ARG A 126 7.54 -0.12 -7.67
CA ARG A 126 8.08 -1.46 -7.88
C ARG A 126 7.12 -2.37 -8.66
N LEU A 127 5.83 -2.37 -8.30
CA LEU A 127 4.82 -3.19 -8.96
C LEU A 127 4.58 -2.75 -10.40
N PHE A 128 4.49 -1.44 -10.66
CA PHE A 128 4.31 -0.91 -12.01
C PHE A 128 5.53 -1.17 -12.90
N TYR A 129 6.74 -1.02 -12.33
CA TYR A 129 7.97 -1.35 -13.05
C TYR A 129 8.02 -2.83 -13.44
N ALA A 130 7.71 -3.74 -12.51
CA ALA A 130 7.67 -5.17 -12.76
C ALA A 130 6.60 -5.59 -13.78
N ALA A 131 5.48 -4.88 -13.80
CA ALA A 131 4.38 -5.11 -14.74
C ALA A 131 4.56 -4.42 -16.11
N GLY A 132 5.61 -3.59 -16.28
CA GLY A 132 5.81 -2.80 -17.50
C GLY A 132 4.75 -1.69 -17.71
N ARG A 133 4.10 -1.25 -16.63
CA ARG A 133 3.05 -0.21 -16.64
C ARG A 133 3.69 1.16 -16.50
N TRP A 134 4.31 1.62 -17.59
CA TRP A 134 5.21 2.77 -17.57
C TRP A 134 4.50 4.10 -17.30
N GLU A 135 3.30 4.30 -17.81
CA GLU A 135 2.50 5.50 -17.57
C GLU A 135 2.06 5.59 -16.10
N ASP A 136 1.62 4.47 -15.50
CA ASP A 136 1.27 4.41 -14.07
C ASP A 136 2.49 4.67 -13.18
N LEU A 137 3.67 4.16 -13.59
CA LEU A 137 4.94 4.44 -12.91
C LEU A 137 5.30 5.91 -12.97
N LEU A 138 5.16 6.53 -14.15
CA LEU A 138 5.42 7.96 -14.33
C LEU A 138 4.48 8.81 -13.46
N ASP A 139 3.20 8.43 -13.39
CA ASP A 139 2.22 9.11 -12.50
C ASP A 139 2.58 8.94 -11.02
N THR A 140 3.10 7.78 -10.63
CA THR A 140 3.60 7.55 -9.27
C THR A 140 4.77 8.49 -8.95
N TYR A 141 5.73 8.62 -9.87
CA TYR A 141 6.85 9.56 -9.72
C TYR A 141 6.41 11.03 -9.68
N LYS A 142 5.37 11.42 -10.44
CA LYS A 142 4.81 12.77 -10.35
C LYS A 142 4.25 13.06 -8.95
N ARG A 143 3.51 12.11 -8.36
CA ARG A 143 2.98 12.22 -6.98
C ARG A 143 4.10 12.28 -5.94
N GLU A 144 5.14 11.44 -6.12
CA GLU A 144 6.32 11.49 -5.25
C GLU A 144 7.04 12.84 -5.34
N LEU A 145 7.11 13.43 -6.54
CA LEU A 145 7.71 14.74 -6.77
C LEU A 145 6.95 15.88 -6.07
N GLU A 146 5.62 15.79 -5.97
CA GLU A 146 4.79 16.81 -5.28
C GLU A 146 5.14 16.92 -3.79
N VAL A 147 5.58 15.83 -3.16
CA VAL A 147 5.93 15.77 -1.73
C VAL A 147 7.44 15.75 -1.48
N ALA A 148 8.25 15.59 -2.52
CA ALA A 148 9.70 15.56 -2.41
C ALA A 148 10.29 16.92 -1.99
N ALA A 149 11.33 16.87 -1.19
CA ALA A 149 12.11 18.06 -0.88
C ALA A 149 12.77 18.61 -2.16
N LYS A 150 12.74 19.95 -2.30
CA LYS A 150 13.40 20.62 -3.44
C LYS A 150 14.92 20.40 -3.42
N GLY A 151 15.54 20.43 -4.60
CA GLY A 151 16.99 20.28 -4.77
C GLY A 151 17.37 18.86 -5.22
N VAL A 152 18.41 18.29 -4.63
CA VAL A 152 19.00 17.01 -5.06
C VAL A 152 17.97 15.86 -5.15
N ALA A 153 17.06 15.76 -4.18
CA ALA A 153 16.05 14.69 -4.17
C ALA A 153 15.07 14.83 -5.35
N SER A 154 14.56 16.03 -5.60
CA SER A 154 13.67 16.28 -6.73
C SER A 154 14.41 16.15 -8.08
N ALA A 155 15.69 16.54 -8.16
CA ALA A 155 16.50 16.37 -9.36
C ALA A 155 16.68 14.90 -9.73
N ALA A 156 17.01 14.04 -8.75
CA ALA A 156 17.15 12.60 -8.97
C ALA A 156 15.84 11.96 -9.46
N LEU A 157 14.70 12.37 -8.91
CA LEU A 157 13.39 11.87 -9.32
C LEU A 157 13.02 12.34 -10.73
N LEU A 158 13.24 13.61 -11.03
CA LEU A 158 13.04 14.18 -12.38
C LEU A 158 13.92 13.50 -13.43
N TYR A 159 15.17 13.18 -13.08
CA TYR A 159 16.05 12.41 -13.96
C TYR A 159 15.48 11.03 -14.27
N LYS A 160 15.00 10.29 -13.25
CA LYS A 160 14.33 8.98 -13.45
C LYS A 160 13.08 9.09 -14.33
N MET A 161 12.30 10.17 -14.18
CA MET A 161 11.12 10.43 -15.04
C MET A 161 11.58 10.66 -16.50
N GLY A 162 12.69 11.35 -16.70
CA GLY A 162 13.29 11.54 -18.02
C GLY A 162 13.75 10.23 -18.66
N GLU A 163 14.48 9.40 -17.92
CA GLU A 163 14.90 8.07 -18.39
C GLU A 163 13.71 7.19 -18.75
N LEU A 164 12.67 7.16 -17.88
CA LEU A 164 11.45 6.40 -18.13
C LEU A 164 10.73 6.87 -19.40
N SER A 165 10.63 8.18 -19.59
CA SER A 165 9.98 8.78 -20.77
C SER A 165 10.75 8.48 -22.04
N GLU A 166 12.09 8.52 -22.00
CA GLU A 166 12.97 8.23 -23.13
C GLU A 166 12.97 6.75 -23.47
N GLU A 167 13.30 5.89 -22.50
CA GLU A 167 13.65 4.50 -22.77
C GLU A 167 12.43 3.56 -22.87
N ARG A 168 11.35 3.87 -22.16
CA ARG A 168 10.20 2.97 -22.02
C ARG A 168 8.94 3.49 -22.67
N ILE A 169 8.70 4.80 -22.59
CA ILE A 169 7.51 5.43 -23.17
C ILE A 169 7.80 5.88 -24.61
N GLY A 170 9.07 6.24 -24.91
CA GLY A 170 9.47 6.71 -26.23
C GLY A 170 9.08 8.17 -26.50
N ASN A 171 8.89 8.97 -25.45
CA ASN A 171 8.54 10.38 -25.56
C ASN A 171 9.77 11.26 -25.26
N ASP A 172 10.51 11.60 -26.30
CA ASP A 172 11.74 12.40 -26.22
C ASP A 172 11.48 13.85 -25.77
N ASP A 173 10.32 14.42 -26.09
CA ASP A 173 9.99 15.79 -25.69
C ASP A 173 9.78 15.89 -24.19
N ASP A 174 9.03 14.95 -23.62
CA ASP A 174 8.85 14.87 -22.17
C ASP A 174 10.16 14.55 -21.47
N ALA A 175 10.99 13.66 -22.02
CA ALA A 175 12.31 13.32 -21.47
C ALA A 175 13.20 14.56 -21.35
N ILE A 176 13.30 15.34 -22.42
CA ILE A 176 14.06 16.61 -22.44
C ILE A 176 13.49 17.59 -21.40
N GLY A 177 12.16 17.67 -21.29
CA GLY A 177 11.49 18.52 -20.31
C GLY A 177 11.87 18.12 -18.87
N TYR A 178 11.88 16.84 -18.56
CA TYR A 178 12.25 16.34 -17.24
C TYR A 178 13.75 16.53 -16.94
N TYR A 179 14.64 16.31 -17.91
CA TYR A 179 16.08 16.54 -17.72
C TYR A 179 16.39 18.01 -17.45
N ARG A 180 15.74 18.95 -18.17
CA ARG A 180 15.88 20.39 -17.90
C ARG A 180 15.46 20.75 -16.48
N ARG A 181 14.28 20.28 -16.06
CA ARG A 181 13.78 20.50 -14.71
C ARG A 181 14.67 19.87 -13.63
N ALA A 182 15.33 18.75 -13.93
CA ALA A 182 16.31 18.13 -13.02
C ALA A 182 17.53 19.04 -12.83
N ILE A 183 18.04 19.65 -13.90
CA ILE A 183 19.16 20.61 -13.86
C ILE A 183 18.73 21.92 -13.17
N ASP A 184 17.50 22.39 -13.38
CA ASP A 184 16.97 23.56 -12.68
C ASP A 184 16.89 23.32 -11.16
N ALA A 185 16.59 22.07 -10.75
CA ALA A 185 16.52 21.70 -9.33
C ALA A 185 17.91 21.47 -8.72
N ASP A 186 18.85 20.90 -9.49
CA ASP A 186 20.24 20.70 -9.10
C ASP A 186 21.16 20.93 -10.32
N PRO A 187 21.78 22.11 -10.45
CA PRO A 187 22.66 22.45 -11.57
C PRO A 187 23.90 21.54 -11.70
N PHE A 188 24.24 20.78 -10.68
CA PHE A 188 25.38 19.86 -10.67
C PHE A 188 24.97 18.40 -10.88
N HIS A 189 23.72 18.12 -11.21
CA HIS A 189 23.24 16.76 -11.47
C HIS A 189 23.82 16.21 -12.77
N GLN A 190 24.99 15.61 -12.70
CA GLN A 190 25.75 15.12 -13.84
C GLN A 190 24.96 14.19 -14.80
N PRO A 191 24.18 13.20 -14.31
CA PRO A 191 23.40 12.33 -15.20
C PRO A 191 22.42 13.11 -16.08
N ALA A 192 21.70 14.10 -15.52
CA ALA A 192 20.75 14.90 -16.29
C ALA A 192 21.43 15.80 -17.31
N LEU A 193 22.58 16.39 -16.96
CA LEU A 193 23.38 17.19 -17.91
C LEU A 193 23.83 16.36 -19.10
N HIS A 194 24.34 15.15 -18.87
CA HIS A 194 24.76 14.24 -19.93
C HIS A 194 23.59 13.79 -20.82
N ALA A 195 22.47 13.38 -20.20
CA ALA A 195 21.30 12.93 -20.93
C ALA A 195 20.71 14.05 -21.80
N LEU A 196 20.57 15.26 -21.24
CA LEU A 196 20.10 16.42 -21.99
C LEU A 196 21.03 16.77 -23.14
N GLY A 197 22.36 16.81 -22.89
CA GLY A 197 23.35 17.10 -23.91
C GLY A 197 23.27 16.10 -25.08
N ARG A 198 23.17 14.82 -24.78
CA ARG A 198 22.97 13.76 -25.79
C ARG A 198 21.73 14.00 -26.63
N LYS A 199 20.56 14.24 -25.96
CA LYS A 199 19.28 14.45 -26.67
C LYS A 199 19.27 15.71 -27.54
N LEU A 200 19.87 16.79 -27.07
CA LEU A 200 19.99 18.02 -27.88
C LEU A 200 20.92 17.83 -29.08
N ALA A 201 21.99 17.05 -28.91
CA ALA A 201 22.91 16.70 -30.01
C ALA A 201 22.19 15.87 -31.09
N GLU A 202 21.42 14.86 -30.70
CA GLU A 202 20.63 14.03 -31.64
C GLU A 202 19.64 14.88 -32.46
N ARG A 203 19.15 16.00 -31.92
CA ARG A 203 18.22 16.93 -32.59
C ARG A 203 18.90 18.06 -33.33
N GLY A 204 20.22 18.15 -33.30
CA GLY A 204 20.98 19.26 -33.90
C GLY A 204 20.72 20.62 -33.22
N GLN A 205 20.29 20.61 -31.98
CA GLN A 205 20.03 21.78 -31.14
C GLN A 205 21.16 21.95 -30.14
N TRP A 206 22.14 22.74 -30.50
CA TRP A 206 23.31 23.05 -29.65
C TRP A 206 23.16 24.36 -28.90
#